data_3cf4e76d7d5bcef5e9b0fc68a36beefd
#
_entry.id   3cf4e76d7d5bcef5e9b0fc68a36beefd
#
_cell.length_a   1.000
_cell.length_b   1.000
_cell.length_c   1.000
_cell.angle_alpha   90.00
_cell.angle_beta   90.00
_cell.angle_gamma   90.00
#
_symmetry.space_group_name_H-M   'P 1'
#
loop_
_entity.id
_entity.type
_entity.pdbx_description
1 polymer ?
#
loop_
_entity_poly.entity_id
_entity_poly.type
_entity_poly.pdbx_seq_one_letter_code
_entity_poly.pdbx_strand_id
1 'polypeptide(L)'
;MWNQIYNPLGNAALSTVAAAIPVVTLLVLIASGKVKAHVAAIVAVVLTNLIAIFVFTMPAGMSIRATLLGVVAGFFPIGWIVLNVIFLYQITVATGKFELLKRAVGGVTEDRRLQLLLIAFSFGAFFEGASGFGTPVAITGSVLIGLGFSPLAASGLSLIANTAPVAYGALGTPIQGLASVTGLDPYILGAMVGRQLPVFSLIVPFWVVWAFAGWKGMKDIWPAILVTGLSFAIPQFVISNYINPWIVDIGASLISMGCLILFLRVWQPKQLWLSPALRGKDESAATMAATKPMDKTPLTQGELWSALLPWIIVCIVMLIWGNGGFKTWANANFVWNYPVPDLHNMINKVPPVAAKPTPEGAVFGFTYLSFTGTGMLIAAIISGILSGFSPMRMIAEYGRTIRLCAISLITISAMLAIGTLTRLSGVDATLGLAFAATGVLYPFFGTLLGWLGVALTGSDTASNILFGNLQKITSEQLGLSSVLMAAANSSGGVMGKMIDAQSIVVASTATNWYGHEGTILRFVFKHSIALACLVGLFVMLQAYVYPFTAMVLK
;
A
#
# COMPACT_ATOMS: atom_id res chain seq x y z
N MET A 1 31.52 -19.03 -6.71
CA MET A 1 30.69 -17.94 -7.25
C MET A 1 29.83 -18.46 -8.39
N TRP A 2 28.55 -18.07 -8.44
CA TRP A 2 27.61 -18.45 -9.49
C TRP A 2 27.19 -17.19 -10.26
N ASN A 3 27.16 -17.29 -11.59
CA ASN A 3 26.74 -16.19 -12.46
C ASN A 3 25.28 -16.36 -12.84
N GLN A 4 24.48 -15.30 -12.75
CA GLN A 4 23.10 -15.33 -13.20
C GLN A 4 23.00 -15.64 -14.70
N ILE A 5 21.98 -16.41 -15.09
CA ILE A 5 21.71 -16.76 -16.50
C ILE A 5 20.37 -16.14 -16.86
N TYR A 6 20.30 -15.39 -17.97
CA TYR A 6 19.07 -14.68 -18.37
C TYR A 6 18.35 -15.32 -19.58
N ASN A 7 18.99 -16.29 -20.20
CA ASN A 7 18.41 -17.10 -21.28
C ASN A 7 18.73 -18.60 -21.06
N PRO A 8 18.21 -19.18 -19.94
CA PRO A 8 18.60 -20.53 -19.54
C PRO A 8 18.20 -21.64 -20.52
N LEU A 9 17.16 -21.41 -21.35
CA LEU A 9 16.66 -22.40 -22.33
C LEU A 9 17.21 -22.17 -23.76
N GLY A 10 18.18 -21.24 -23.93
CA GLY A 10 18.70 -20.90 -25.27
C GLY A 10 17.69 -20.20 -26.18
N ASN A 11 16.48 -19.95 -25.71
CA ASN A 11 15.41 -19.26 -26.42
C ASN A 11 14.80 -18.23 -25.48
N ALA A 12 14.86 -16.94 -25.86
CA ALA A 12 14.41 -15.84 -25.02
C ALA A 12 12.90 -15.93 -24.66
N ALA A 13 12.05 -16.32 -25.60
CA ALA A 13 10.62 -16.46 -25.35
C ALA A 13 10.32 -17.60 -24.37
N LEU A 14 10.93 -18.77 -24.53
CA LEU A 14 10.75 -19.90 -23.63
C LEU A 14 11.31 -19.59 -22.23
N SER A 15 12.47 -18.93 -22.15
CA SER A 15 13.06 -18.48 -20.89
C SER A 15 12.17 -17.48 -20.16
N THR A 16 11.54 -16.55 -20.90
CA THR A 16 10.58 -15.59 -20.34
C THR A 16 9.32 -16.30 -19.83
N VAL A 17 8.78 -17.26 -20.59
CA VAL A 17 7.63 -18.06 -20.13
C VAL A 17 7.98 -18.82 -18.86
N ALA A 18 9.14 -19.47 -18.79
CA ALA A 18 9.60 -20.17 -17.59
C ALA A 18 9.75 -19.22 -16.39
N ALA A 19 10.35 -18.04 -16.61
CA ALA A 19 10.48 -16.99 -15.58
C ALA A 19 9.11 -16.46 -15.09
N ALA A 20 8.11 -16.44 -15.97
CA ALA A 20 6.76 -15.97 -15.62
C ALA A 20 5.94 -16.99 -14.82
N ILE A 21 6.24 -18.29 -14.89
CA ILE A 21 5.45 -19.37 -14.26
C ILE A 21 5.14 -19.07 -12.77
N PRO A 22 6.09 -18.71 -11.89
CA PRO A 22 5.79 -18.48 -10.47
C PRO A 22 4.78 -17.36 -10.27
N VAL A 23 4.98 -16.24 -10.96
CA VAL A 23 4.11 -15.07 -10.88
C VAL A 23 2.73 -15.40 -11.45
N VAL A 24 2.65 -15.97 -12.66
CA VAL A 24 1.38 -16.36 -13.29
C VAL A 24 0.62 -17.36 -12.43
N THR A 25 1.31 -18.35 -11.83
CA THR A 25 0.65 -19.31 -10.94
C THR A 25 0.07 -18.62 -9.70
N LEU A 26 0.83 -17.75 -9.06
CA LEU A 26 0.35 -16.94 -7.95
C LEU A 26 -0.92 -16.19 -8.34
N LEU A 27 -0.91 -15.53 -9.53
CA LEU A 27 -2.02 -14.80 -10.09
C LEU A 27 -3.29 -15.66 -10.22
N VAL A 28 -3.13 -16.77 -10.95
CA VAL A 28 -4.23 -17.69 -11.29
C VAL A 28 -4.82 -18.29 -10.02
N LEU A 29 -3.98 -18.69 -9.06
CA LEU A 29 -4.45 -19.26 -7.80
C LEU A 29 -5.26 -18.25 -6.98
N ILE A 30 -4.79 -17.02 -6.85
CA ILE A 30 -5.51 -15.95 -6.13
C ILE A 30 -6.79 -15.57 -6.90
N ALA A 31 -6.70 -15.34 -8.20
CA ALA A 31 -7.85 -14.97 -9.04
C ALA A 31 -8.94 -16.04 -9.09
N SER A 32 -8.57 -17.32 -8.93
CA SER A 32 -9.54 -18.42 -8.88
C SER A 32 -10.53 -18.32 -7.70
N GLY A 33 -10.15 -17.60 -6.63
CA GLY A 33 -10.92 -17.52 -5.38
C GLY A 33 -11.03 -18.84 -4.59
N LYS A 34 -10.44 -19.93 -5.12
CA LYS A 34 -10.49 -21.26 -4.50
C LYS A 34 -9.38 -21.51 -3.49
N VAL A 35 -8.31 -20.75 -3.59
CA VAL A 35 -7.09 -20.91 -2.78
C VAL A 35 -6.86 -19.64 -1.95
N LYS A 36 -6.59 -19.82 -0.66
CA LYS A 36 -6.26 -18.68 0.22
C LYS A 36 -4.92 -18.06 -0.19
N ALA A 37 -4.79 -16.74 -0.09
CA ALA A 37 -3.62 -15.97 -0.53
C ALA A 37 -2.28 -16.51 0.03
N HIS A 38 -2.21 -16.87 1.30
CA HIS A 38 -1.00 -17.45 1.91
C HIS A 38 -0.62 -18.81 1.32
N VAL A 39 -1.61 -19.64 0.96
CA VAL A 39 -1.35 -20.94 0.31
C VAL A 39 -0.84 -20.73 -1.10
N ALA A 40 -1.46 -19.81 -1.86
CA ALA A 40 -1.00 -19.43 -3.19
C ALA A 40 0.43 -18.88 -3.17
N ALA A 41 0.76 -18.06 -2.18
CA ALA A 41 2.10 -17.53 -1.99
C ALA A 41 3.13 -18.64 -1.68
N ILE A 42 2.82 -19.58 -0.80
CA ILE A 42 3.69 -20.73 -0.49
C ILE A 42 3.91 -21.59 -1.73
N VAL A 43 2.86 -21.89 -2.50
CA VAL A 43 2.97 -22.65 -3.77
C VAL A 43 3.88 -21.90 -4.73
N ALA A 44 3.74 -20.58 -4.87
CA ALA A 44 4.60 -19.77 -5.71
C ALA A 44 6.06 -19.78 -5.24
N VAL A 45 6.34 -19.75 -3.92
CA VAL A 45 7.70 -19.90 -3.37
C VAL A 45 8.32 -21.24 -3.79
N VAL A 46 7.56 -22.34 -3.67
CA VAL A 46 8.04 -23.68 -4.08
C VAL A 46 8.35 -23.69 -5.58
N LEU A 47 7.42 -23.19 -6.41
CA LEU A 47 7.64 -23.11 -7.86
C LEU A 47 8.83 -22.21 -8.23
N THR A 48 9.01 -21.08 -7.54
CA THR A 48 10.17 -20.21 -7.76
C THR A 48 11.47 -20.94 -7.45
N ASN A 49 11.53 -21.73 -6.37
CA ASN A 49 12.70 -22.56 -6.06
C ASN A 49 12.96 -23.62 -7.15
N LEU A 50 11.92 -24.33 -7.60
CA LEU A 50 12.05 -25.31 -8.67
C LEU A 50 12.56 -24.66 -9.96
N ILE A 51 12.00 -23.52 -10.36
CA ILE A 51 12.44 -22.78 -11.56
C ILE A 51 13.89 -22.28 -11.38
N ALA A 52 14.23 -21.70 -10.23
CA ALA A 52 15.59 -21.22 -9.96
C ALA A 52 16.63 -22.37 -10.04
N ILE A 53 16.32 -23.53 -9.47
CA ILE A 53 17.25 -24.67 -9.41
C ILE A 53 17.33 -25.39 -10.76
N PHE A 54 16.19 -25.79 -11.35
CA PHE A 54 16.16 -26.67 -12.51
C PHE A 54 16.21 -25.95 -13.85
N VAL A 55 15.71 -24.71 -13.92
CA VAL A 55 15.74 -23.94 -15.17
C VAL A 55 16.90 -22.96 -15.18
N PHE A 56 17.05 -22.15 -14.12
CA PHE A 56 18.13 -21.15 -14.04
C PHE A 56 19.45 -21.74 -13.50
N THR A 57 19.49 -23.02 -13.17
CA THR A 57 20.69 -23.72 -12.68
C THR A 57 21.34 -23.12 -11.44
N MET A 58 20.56 -22.39 -10.64
CA MET A 58 21.01 -21.86 -9.37
C MET A 58 21.30 -23.02 -8.39
N PRO A 59 22.47 -23.05 -7.71
CA PRO A 59 22.74 -24.09 -6.70
C PRO A 59 21.62 -24.15 -5.65
N ALA A 60 21.11 -25.37 -5.36
CA ALA A 60 19.98 -25.57 -4.46
C ALA A 60 20.21 -24.94 -3.07
N GLY A 61 21.43 -25.04 -2.54
CA GLY A 61 21.79 -24.41 -1.27
C GLY A 61 21.65 -22.87 -1.30
N MET A 62 22.00 -22.22 -2.42
CA MET A 62 21.83 -20.77 -2.59
C MET A 62 20.36 -20.41 -2.72
N SER A 63 19.57 -21.19 -3.47
CA SER A 63 18.13 -20.99 -3.64
C SER A 63 17.38 -21.04 -2.30
N ILE A 64 17.67 -22.05 -1.47
CA ILE A 64 17.05 -22.20 -0.15
C ILE A 64 17.46 -21.04 0.78
N ARG A 65 18.74 -20.65 0.81
CA ARG A 65 19.22 -19.53 1.62
C ARG A 65 18.61 -18.19 1.17
N ALA A 66 18.47 -17.97 -0.13
CA ALA A 66 17.79 -16.81 -0.67
C ALA A 66 16.31 -16.75 -0.24
N THR A 67 15.62 -17.89 -0.28
CA THR A 67 14.27 -18.04 0.21
C THR A 67 14.16 -17.72 1.70
N LEU A 68 15.06 -18.29 2.53
CA LEU A 68 15.07 -18.03 3.98
C LEU A 68 15.39 -16.57 4.30
N LEU A 69 16.33 -15.96 3.57
CA LEU A 69 16.62 -14.53 3.71
C LEU A 69 15.35 -13.69 3.43
N GLY A 70 14.62 -14.02 2.38
CA GLY A 70 13.36 -13.34 2.06
C GLY A 70 12.27 -13.57 3.11
N VAL A 71 12.14 -14.78 3.65
CA VAL A 71 11.20 -15.08 4.75
C VAL A 71 11.52 -14.22 5.98
N VAL A 72 12.78 -14.15 6.39
CA VAL A 72 13.21 -13.35 7.55
C VAL A 72 12.99 -11.86 7.29
N ALA A 73 13.30 -11.38 6.08
CA ALA A 73 13.02 -10.00 5.67
C ALA A 73 11.52 -9.68 5.67
N GLY A 74 10.66 -10.68 5.47
CA GLY A 74 9.21 -10.56 5.60
C GLY A 74 8.74 -10.34 7.02
N PHE A 75 9.37 -10.98 7.99
CA PHE A 75 9.08 -10.76 9.40
C PHE A 75 9.68 -9.43 9.90
N PHE A 76 10.90 -9.10 9.48
CA PHE A 76 11.62 -7.89 9.90
C PHE A 76 12.27 -7.21 8.69
N PRO A 77 11.94 -5.93 8.37
CA PRO A 77 11.14 -4.98 9.15
C PRO A 77 9.63 -5.00 8.88
N ILE A 78 9.14 -5.62 7.78
CA ILE A 78 7.79 -5.36 7.27
C ILE A 78 6.72 -5.95 8.17
N GLY A 79 6.81 -7.23 8.49
CA GLY A 79 5.86 -7.88 9.40
C GLY A 79 5.84 -7.22 10.79
N TRP A 80 7.00 -6.73 11.23
CA TRP A 80 7.13 -5.99 12.49
C TRP A 80 6.34 -4.69 12.49
N ILE A 81 6.33 -3.94 11.37
CA ILE A 81 5.49 -2.74 11.22
C ILE A 81 4.01 -3.15 11.31
N VAL A 82 3.58 -4.11 10.49
CA VAL A 82 2.18 -4.56 10.44
C VAL A 82 1.67 -4.95 11.82
N LEU A 83 2.42 -5.77 12.52
CA LEU A 83 2.05 -6.27 13.85
C LEU A 83 1.83 -5.12 14.84
N ASN A 84 2.77 -4.18 14.89
CA ASN A 84 2.74 -3.12 15.91
C ASN A 84 1.75 -2.01 15.57
N VAL A 85 1.49 -1.76 14.29
CA VAL A 85 0.43 -0.86 13.85
C VAL A 85 -0.94 -1.41 14.22
N ILE A 86 -1.21 -2.69 13.92
CA ILE A 86 -2.48 -3.32 14.28
C ILE A 86 -2.62 -3.40 15.80
N PHE A 87 -1.54 -3.62 16.54
CA PHE A 87 -1.56 -3.58 18.00
C PHE A 87 -2.00 -2.20 18.52
N LEU A 88 -1.44 -1.11 18.01
CA LEU A 88 -1.88 0.24 18.35
C LEU A 88 -3.38 0.42 18.07
N TYR A 89 -3.83 0.00 16.90
CA TYR A 89 -5.25 0.06 16.55
C TYR A 89 -6.11 -0.72 17.54
N GLN A 90 -5.73 -1.95 17.90
CA GLN A 90 -6.46 -2.76 18.89
C GLN A 90 -6.53 -2.10 20.27
N ILE A 91 -5.47 -1.41 20.70
CA ILE A 91 -5.51 -0.60 21.93
C ILE A 91 -6.57 0.51 21.80
N THR A 92 -6.63 1.23 20.68
CA THR A 92 -7.64 2.29 20.50
C THR A 92 -9.06 1.74 20.49
N VAL A 93 -9.28 0.55 19.95
CA VAL A 93 -10.57 -0.16 19.99
C VAL A 93 -10.91 -0.59 21.43
N ALA A 94 -9.98 -1.27 22.11
CA ALA A 94 -10.18 -1.80 23.44
C ALA A 94 -10.38 -0.71 24.53
N THR A 95 -9.85 0.50 24.29
CA THR A 95 -10.03 1.67 25.17
C THR A 95 -11.24 2.53 24.80
N GLY A 96 -12.02 2.17 23.77
CA GLY A 96 -13.18 2.93 23.29
C GLY A 96 -12.85 4.23 22.54
N LYS A 97 -11.55 4.59 22.43
CA LYS A 97 -11.13 5.84 21.77
C LYS A 97 -11.42 5.83 20.28
N PHE A 98 -11.37 4.66 19.67
CA PHE A 98 -11.75 4.50 18.27
C PHE A 98 -13.22 4.83 18.03
N GLU A 99 -14.12 4.45 18.95
CA GLU A 99 -15.55 4.77 18.84
C GLU A 99 -15.80 6.27 18.95
N LEU A 100 -15.10 6.96 19.87
CA LEU A 100 -15.14 8.41 19.97
C LEU A 100 -14.69 9.09 18.66
N LEU A 101 -13.62 8.57 18.04
CA LEU A 101 -13.11 9.12 16.79
C LEU A 101 -14.12 8.96 15.63
N LYS A 102 -14.78 7.81 15.54
CA LYS A 102 -15.87 7.60 14.55
C LYS A 102 -17.01 8.59 14.75
N ARG A 103 -17.43 8.81 15.99
CA ARG A 103 -18.48 9.80 16.33
C ARG A 103 -18.07 11.21 15.91
N ALA A 104 -16.81 11.61 16.18
CA ALA A 104 -16.30 12.94 15.81
C ALA A 104 -16.46 13.22 14.32
N VAL A 105 -16.07 12.27 13.47
CA VAL A 105 -16.07 12.42 12.01
C VAL A 105 -17.46 12.26 11.41
N GLY A 106 -18.27 11.32 11.93
CA GLY A 106 -19.59 11.02 11.40
C GLY A 106 -20.64 12.10 11.67
N GLY A 107 -20.43 12.96 12.66
CA GLY A 107 -21.34 14.05 13.02
C GLY A 107 -21.19 15.36 12.24
N VAL A 108 -20.20 15.46 11.32
CA VAL A 108 -19.88 16.74 10.64
C VAL A 108 -20.93 17.16 9.62
N THR A 109 -21.52 16.23 8.89
CA THR A 109 -22.50 16.51 7.82
C THR A 109 -23.50 15.36 7.65
N GLU A 110 -24.71 15.67 7.17
CA GLU A 110 -25.72 14.67 6.82
C GLU A 110 -25.72 14.30 5.33
N ASP A 111 -25.12 15.14 4.45
CA ASP A 111 -25.03 14.84 3.02
C ASP A 111 -24.06 13.67 2.79
N ARG A 112 -24.56 12.58 2.22
CA ARG A 112 -23.80 11.35 2.00
C ARG A 112 -22.60 11.53 1.08
N ARG A 113 -22.64 12.45 0.13
CA ARG A 113 -21.53 12.76 -0.77
C ARG A 113 -20.40 13.43 0.00
N LEU A 114 -20.72 14.32 0.94
CA LEU A 114 -19.77 14.99 1.81
C LEU A 114 -19.21 14.03 2.89
N GLN A 115 -20.07 13.15 3.43
CA GLN A 115 -19.62 12.07 4.32
C GLN A 115 -18.60 11.17 3.62
N LEU A 116 -18.83 10.85 2.34
CA LEU A 116 -17.94 10.04 1.53
C LEU A 116 -16.55 10.70 1.37
N LEU A 117 -16.52 12.01 1.07
CA LEU A 117 -15.27 12.78 0.98
C LEU A 117 -14.52 12.82 2.31
N LEU A 118 -15.24 13.07 3.40
CA LEU A 118 -14.62 13.20 4.72
C LEU A 118 -14.14 11.85 5.24
N ILE A 119 -14.96 10.79 5.10
CA ILE A 119 -14.73 9.49 5.74
C ILE A 119 -13.95 8.57 4.83
N ALA A 120 -14.43 8.29 3.61
CA ALA A 120 -13.76 7.34 2.75
C ALA A 120 -12.43 7.90 2.22
N PHE A 121 -12.38 9.17 1.83
CA PHE A 121 -11.19 9.77 1.28
C PHE A 121 -10.24 10.32 2.37
N SER A 122 -10.57 11.42 3.05
CA SER A 122 -9.62 12.09 3.94
C SER A 122 -9.31 11.28 5.20
N PHE A 123 -10.34 10.75 5.89
CA PHE A 123 -10.16 9.92 7.08
C PHE A 123 -9.58 8.55 6.74
N GLY A 124 -9.97 7.95 5.60
CA GLY A 124 -9.37 6.74 5.06
C GLY A 124 -7.88 6.92 4.78
N ALA A 125 -7.49 8.03 4.16
CA ALA A 125 -6.09 8.36 3.89
C ALA A 125 -5.26 8.54 5.18
N PHE A 126 -5.84 9.11 6.23
CA PHE A 126 -5.20 9.18 7.53
C PHE A 126 -4.86 7.78 8.07
N PHE A 127 -5.81 6.84 8.00
CA PHE A 127 -5.55 5.46 8.44
C PHE A 127 -4.63 4.69 7.50
N GLU A 128 -4.62 4.98 6.21
CA GLU A 128 -3.64 4.39 5.31
C GLU A 128 -2.23 4.83 5.71
N GLY A 129 -2.01 6.12 5.94
CA GLY A 129 -0.74 6.64 6.44
C GLY A 129 -0.35 6.07 7.80
N ALA A 130 -1.31 5.97 8.71
CA ALA A 130 -1.07 5.52 10.08
C ALA A 130 -0.91 4.00 10.21
N SER A 131 -1.62 3.19 9.40
CA SER A 131 -1.68 1.74 9.58
C SER A 131 -1.53 0.91 8.29
N GLY A 132 -2.07 1.35 7.17
CA GLY A 132 -2.06 0.58 5.92
C GLY A 132 -2.76 -0.78 6.02
N PHE A 133 -2.37 -1.71 5.16
CA PHE A 133 -2.70 -3.16 5.19
C PHE A 133 -4.19 -3.52 5.27
N GLY A 134 -5.07 -2.72 4.63
CA GLY A 134 -6.51 -2.95 4.61
C GLY A 134 -7.27 -2.38 5.80
N THR A 135 -6.59 -1.92 6.86
CA THR A 135 -7.22 -1.25 8.01
C THR A 135 -8.06 -0.04 7.60
N PRO A 136 -7.60 0.85 6.69
CA PRO A 136 -8.39 1.99 6.24
C PRO A 136 -9.74 1.58 5.69
N VAL A 137 -9.77 0.58 4.82
CA VAL A 137 -11.01 0.08 4.18
C VAL A 137 -11.95 -0.54 5.21
N ALA A 138 -11.40 -1.27 6.19
CA ALA A 138 -12.19 -1.82 7.29
C ALA A 138 -12.88 -0.71 8.11
N ILE A 139 -12.12 0.32 8.46
CA ILE A 139 -12.62 1.44 9.25
C ILE A 139 -13.65 2.25 8.47
N THR A 140 -13.29 2.71 7.28
CA THR A 140 -14.18 3.55 6.46
C THR A 140 -15.44 2.80 6.05
N GLY A 141 -15.33 1.52 5.66
CA GLY A 141 -16.47 0.66 5.36
C GLY A 141 -17.43 0.53 6.55
N SER A 142 -16.90 0.25 7.75
CA SER A 142 -17.73 0.12 8.95
C SER A 142 -18.41 1.43 9.36
N VAL A 143 -17.71 2.57 9.22
CA VAL A 143 -18.29 3.90 9.51
C VAL A 143 -19.38 4.24 8.50
N LEU A 144 -19.15 4.02 7.20
CA LEU A 144 -20.14 4.29 6.15
C LEU A 144 -21.42 3.44 6.32
N ILE A 145 -21.27 2.15 6.68
CA ILE A 145 -22.42 1.29 7.03
C ILE A 145 -23.17 1.86 8.23
N GLY A 146 -22.45 2.25 9.30
CA GLY A 146 -23.07 2.88 10.49
C GLY A 146 -23.82 4.19 10.19
N LEU A 147 -23.45 4.88 9.11
CA LEU A 147 -24.15 6.06 8.59
C LEU A 147 -25.30 5.71 7.61
N GLY A 148 -25.51 4.42 7.31
CA GLY A 148 -26.61 3.93 6.49
C GLY A 148 -26.30 3.91 4.98
N PHE A 149 -25.03 3.81 4.58
CA PHE A 149 -24.68 3.46 3.21
C PHE A 149 -24.99 1.99 2.95
N SER A 150 -25.26 1.65 1.69
CA SER A 150 -25.41 0.26 1.30
C SER A 150 -24.08 -0.49 1.38
N PRO A 151 -24.07 -1.81 1.60
CA PRO A 151 -22.84 -2.62 1.66
C PRO A 151 -21.95 -2.46 0.42
N LEU A 152 -22.52 -2.45 -0.78
CA LEU A 152 -21.76 -2.22 -2.02
C LEU A 152 -21.13 -0.83 -2.06
N ALA A 153 -21.89 0.21 -1.69
CA ALA A 153 -21.39 1.57 -1.67
C ALA A 153 -20.27 1.72 -0.62
N ALA A 154 -20.48 1.25 0.61
CA ALA A 154 -19.51 1.32 1.68
C ALA A 154 -18.22 0.57 1.32
N SER A 155 -18.32 -0.66 0.79
CA SER A 155 -17.17 -1.47 0.39
C SER A 155 -16.45 -0.88 -0.82
N GLY A 156 -17.17 -0.70 -1.93
CA GLY A 156 -16.57 -0.31 -3.21
C GLY A 156 -16.00 1.11 -3.19
N LEU A 157 -16.70 2.07 -2.56
CA LEU A 157 -16.23 3.46 -2.52
C LEU A 157 -15.06 3.64 -1.54
N SER A 158 -15.01 2.88 -0.44
CA SER A 158 -13.83 2.84 0.44
C SER A 158 -12.60 2.32 -0.30
N LEU A 159 -12.75 1.28 -1.13
CA LEU A 159 -11.67 0.73 -1.95
C LEU A 159 -11.18 1.75 -2.99
N ILE A 160 -12.08 2.46 -3.68
CA ILE A 160 -11.71 3.48 -4.67
C ILE A 160 -11.02 4.66 -3.98
N ALA A 161 -11.56 5.15 -2.88
CA ALA A 161 -11.01 6.29 -2.15
C ALA A 161 -9.61 6.01 -1.59
N ASN A 162 -9.35 4.75 -1.20
CA ASN A 162 -8.08 4.35 -0.61
C ASN A 162 -6.89 4.37 -1.58
N THR A 163 -7.11 4.53 -2.88
CA THR A 163 -6.01 4.50 -3.86
C THR A 163 -5.06 5.70 -3.79
N ALA A 164 -5.55 6.87 -3.37
CA ALA A 164 -4.75 8.08 -3.32
C ALA A 164 -3.56 8.02 -2.32
N PRO A 165 -3.72 7.47 -1.10
CA PRO A 165 -2.66 7.45 -0.09
C PRO A 165 -1.75 6.22 -0.14
N VAL A 166 -2.11 5.09 -0.79
CA VAL A 166 -1.48 3.77 -0.61
C VAL A 166 0.05 3.78 -0.79
N ALA A 167 0.61 4.59 -1.68
CA ALA A 167 2.06 4.64 -1.91
C ALA A 167 2.87 5.11 -0.69
N TYR A 168 2.26 5.91 0.18
CA TYR A 168 2.85 6.38 1.43
C TYR A 168 2.23 5.70 2.66
N GLY A 169 1.43 4.66 2.44
CA GLY A 169 0.75 3.91 3.48
C GLY A 169 1.73 3.30 4.49
N ALA A 170 1.24 3.05 5.70
CA ALA A 170 2.02 2.54 6.83
C ALA A 170 3.37 3.26 6.96
N LEU A 171 3.33 4.60 7.00
CA LEU A 171 4.49 5.48 7.14
C LEU A 171 5.55 5.26 6.04
N GLY A 172 5.10 5.22 4.78
CA GLY A 172 5.98 5.13 3.61
C GLY A 172 6.67 3.78 3.44
N THR A 173 6.13 2.72 4.04
CA THR A 173 6.66 1.35 3.89
C THR A 173 6.81 0.92 2.42
N PRO A 174 5.89 1.26 1.47
CA PRO A 174 6.06 0.94 0.05
C PRO A 174 7.32 1.57 -0.56
N ILE A 175 7.61 2.82 -0.23
CA ILE A 175 8.81 3.53 -0.69
C ILE A 175 10.09 2.88 -0.12
N GLN A 176 10.06 2.47 1.14
CA GLN A 176 11.19 1.75 1.75
C GLN A 176 11.41 0.39 1.09
N GLY A 177 10.32 -0.35 0.82
CA GLY A 177 10.37 -1.61 0.09
C GLY A 177 11.00 -1.44 -1.30
N LEU A 178 10.58 -0.41 -2.03
CA LEU A 178 11.12 -0.08 -3.35
C LEU A 178 12.62 0.27 -3.29
N ALA A 179 13.01 1.12 -2.35
CA ALA A 179 14.41 1.51 -2.14
C ALA A 179 15.30 0.30 -1.81
N SER A 180 14.81 -0.64 -1.00
CA SER A 180 15.57 -1.82 -0.56
C SER A 180 15.99 -2.75 -1.70
N VAL A 181 15.18 -2.86 -2.76
CA VAL A 181 15.45 -3.74 -3.91
C VAL A 181 16.12 -3.03 -5.07
N THR A 182 15.88 -1.71 -5.22
CA THR A 182 16.45 -0.91 -6.31
C THR A 182 17.81 -0.31 -5.95
N GLY A 183 18.09 -0.11 -4.66
CA GLY A 183 19.25 0.64 -4.17
C GLY A 183 19.18 2.13 -4.47
N LEU A 184 18.01 2.65 -4.87
CA LEU A 184 17.77 4.08 -5.09
C LEU A 184 17.44 4.77 -3.76
N ASP A 185 17.74 6.07 -3.68
CA ASP A 185 17.47 6.88 -2.49
C ASP A 185 15.96 6.95 -2.20
N PRO A 186 15.50 6.56 -0.99
CA PRO A 186 14.07 6.55 -0.65
C PRO A 186 13.44 7.95 -0.63
N TYR A 187 14.20 9.02 -0.36
CA TYR A 187 13.69 10.38 -0.42
C TYR A 187 13.45 10.82 -1.87
N ILE A 188 14.36 10.46 -2.78
CA ILE A 188 14.19 10.74 -4.22
C ILE A 188 13.02 9.94 -4.79
N LEU A 189 12.90 8.66 -4.41
CA LEU A 189 11.75 7.82 -4.79
C LEU A 189 10.43 8.39 -4.26
N GLY A 190 10.38 8.74 -2.98
CA GLY A 190 9.22 9.37 -2.37
C GLY A 190 8.84 10.69 -3.04
N ALA A 191 9.82 11.54 -3.34
CA ALA A 191 9.59 12.80 -4.05
C ALA A 191 9.09 12.56 -5.50
N MET A 192 9.59 11.53 -6.19
CA MET A 192 9.13 11.21 -7.55
C MET A 192 7.69 10.68 -7.55
N VAL A 193 7.33 9.79 -6.63
CA VAL A 193 5.92 9.38 -6.41
C VAL A 193 5.05 10.59 -6.09
N GLY A 194 5.56 11.53 -5.27
CA GLY A 194 4.89 12.81 -4.96
C GLY A 194 4.83 13.82 -6.11
N ARG A 195 5.39 13.49 -7.26
CA ARG A 195 5.21 14.22 -8.53
C ARG A 195 4.27 13.48 -9.50
N GLN A 196 3.93 12.26 -9.18
CA GLN A 196 2.99 11.44 -9.95
C GLN A 196 1.59 11.45 -9.36
N LEU A 197 1.45 11.15 -8.07
CA LEU A 197 0.16 10.91 -7.42
C LEU A 197 -0.70 12.16 -7.11
N PRO A 198 -0.19 13.36 -6.84
CA PRO A 198 -1.04 14.52 -6.50
C PRO A 198 -2.10 14.84 -7.56
N VAL A 199 -1.79 14.62 -8.84
CA VAL A 199 -2.76 14.76 -9.94
C VAL A 199 -3.95 13.81 -9.74
N PHE A 200 -3.66 12.56 -9.36
CA PHE A 200 -4.69 11.55 -9.12
C PHE A 200 -5.40 11.75 -7.79
N SER A 201 -4.69 12.24 -6.78
CA SER A 201 -5.28 12.62 -5.48
C SER A 201 -6.28 13.77 -5.61
N LEU A 202 -6.11 14.63 -6.60
CA LEU A 202 -7.10 15.63 -6.99
C LEU A 202 -8.29 15.00 -7.73
N ILE A 203 -8.05 14.02 -8.61
CA ILE A 203 -9.08 13.37 -9.44
C ILE A 203 -9.93 12.39 -8.62
N VAL A 204 -9.33 11.63 -7.71
CA VAL A 204 -10.02 10.54 -6.96
C VAL A 204 -11.24 11.03 -6.18
N PRO A 205 -11.27 12.17 -5.47
CA PRO A 205 -12.48 12.69 -4.83
C PRO A 205 -13.63 12.92 -5.81
N PHE A 206 -13.35 13.48 -7.01
CA PHE A 206 -14.35 13.62 -8.08
C PHE A 206 -14.84 12.26 -8.55
N TRP A 207 -13.92 11.32 -8.76
CA TRP A 207 -14.19 9.97 -9.22
C TRP A 207 -15.07 9.19 -8.25
N VAL A 208 -14.79 9.27 -6.96
CA VAL A 208 -15.55 8.60 -5.89
C VAL A 208 -16.97 9.15 -5.82
N VAL A 209 -17.15 10.47 -5.85
CA VAL A 209 -18.49 11.08 -5.82
C VAL A 209 -19.24 10.79 -7.12
N TRP A 210 -18.58 10.80 -8.26
CA TRP A 210 -19.19 10.40 -9.53
C TRP A 210 -19.61 8.93 -9.54
N ALA A 211 -18.80 8.03 -9.02
CA ALA A 211 -19.13 6.62 -8.91
C ALA A 211 -20.33 6.38 -7.97
N PHE A 212 -20.51 7.23 -6.94
CA PHE A 212 -21.62 7.15 -5.99
C PHE A 212 -22.91 7.81 -6.48
N ALA A 213 -22.84 9.08 -6.89
CA ALA A 213 -24.01 9.94 -7.13
C ALA A 213 -24.16 10.36 -8.60
N GLY A 214 -23.32 9.83 -9.50
CA GLY A 214 -23.33 10.18 -10.92
C GLY A 214 -22.87 11.61 -11.19
N TRP A 215 -22.96 12.01 -12.47
CA TRP A 215 -22.46 13.31 -12.94
C TRP A 215 -23.17 14.51 -12.30
N LYS A 216 -24.49 14.43 -12.12
CA LYS A 216 -25.28 15.50 -11.49
C LYS A 216 -24.89 15.67 -10.02
N GLY A 217 -24.88 14.58 -9.26
CA GLY A 217 -24.51 14.63 -7.83
C GLY A 217 -23.08 15.12 -7.59
N MET A 218 -22.15 14.82 -8.49
CA MET A 218 -20.79 15.35 -8.46
C MET A 218 -20.76 16.86 -8.74
N LYS A 219 -21.47 17.33 -9.78
CA LYS A 219 -21.54 18.76 -10.11
C LYS A 219 -22.16 19.60 -9.00
N ASP A 220 -23.15 19.07 -8.29
CA ASP A 220 -23.86 19.83 -7.24
C ASP A 220 -22.94 20.20 -6.07
N ILE A 221 -21.87 19.42 -5.81
CA ILE A 221 -20.95 19.64 -4.68
C ILE A 221 -19.49 19.83 -5.13
N TRP A 222 -19.25 20.18 -6.41
CA TRP A 222 -17.89 20.32 -6.95
C TRP A 222 -16.94 21.22 -6.12
N PRO A 223 -17.41 22.32 -5.44
CA PRO A 223 -16.50 23.15 -4.65
C PRO A 223 -15.94 22.38 -3.44
N ALA A 224 -16.76 21.58 -2.76
CA ALA A 224 -16.30 20.75 -1.64
C ALA A 224 -15.35 19.62 -2.10
N ILE A 225 -15.62 19.03 -3.28
CA ILE A 225 -14.74 18.03 -3.88
C ILE A 225 -13.37 18.65 -4.20
N LEU A 226 -13.38 19.84 -4.80
CA LEU A 226 -12.15 20.57 -5.15
C LEU A 226 -11.33 20.94 -3.90
N VAL A 227 -12.00 21.46 -2.86
CA VAL A 227 -11.33 21.76 -1.57
C VAL A 227 -10.70 20.50 -1.00
N THR A 228 -11.42 19.38 -0.96
CA THR A 228 -10.90 18.09 -0.46
C THR A 228 -9.68 17.63 -1.26
N GLY A 229 -9.80 17.63 -2.59
CA GLY A 229 -8.74 17.16 -3.47
C GLY A 229 -7.49 18.04 -3.43
N LEU A 230 -7.64 19.38 -3.53
CA LEU A 230 -6.51 20.31 -3.49
C LEU A 230 -5.82 20.32 -2.13
N SER A 231 -6.60 20.33 -1.04
CA SER A 231 -6.05 20.34 0.32
C SER A 231 -5.41 19.00 0.73
N PHE A 232 -5.55 17.95 -0.07
CA PHE A 232 -4.78 16.71 0.03
C PHE A 232 -3.59 16.73 -0.94
N ALA A 233 -3.82 17.00 -2.22
CA ALA A 233 -2.81 16.91 -3.27
C ALA A 233 -1.63 17.88 -3.08
N ILE A 234 -1.90 19.14 -2.68
CA ILE A 234 -0.85 20.11 -2.45
C ILE A 234 0.05 19.71 -1.27
N PRO A 235 -0.47 19.40 -0.07
CA PRO A 235 0.35 18.88 1.02
C PRO A 235 1.06 17.57 0.67
N GLN A 236 0.43 16.64 -0.07
CA GLN A 236 1.07 15.42 -0.54
C GLN A 236 2.33 15.73 -1.36
N PHE A 237 2.25 16.69 -2.29
CA PHE A 237 3.40 17.14 -3.06
C PHE A 237 4.46 17.82 -2.17
N VAL A 238 4.06 18.77 -1.33
CA VAL A 238 5.00 19.55 -0.51
C VAL A 238 5.72 18.68 0.51
N ILE A 239 4.98 17.83 1.22
CA ILE A 239 5.56 16.97 2.27
C ILE A 239 6.50 15.94 1.65
N SER A 240 6.12 15.29 0.54
CA SER A 240 6.95 14.28 -0.12
C SER A 240 8.23 14.83 -0.74
N ASN A 241 8.19 16.06 -1.27
CA ASN A 241 9.33 16.66 -1.97
C ASN A 241 10.26 17.48 -1.07
N TYR A 242 9.76 18.07 0.03
CA TYR A 242 10.53 19.05 0.81
C TYR A 242 10.62 18.75 2.31
N ILE A 243 9.82 17.80 2.83
CA ILE A 243 9.80 17.53 4.26
C ILE A 243 10.24 16.09 4.53
N ASN A 244 9.34 15.12 4.32
CA ASN A 244 9.63 13.73 4.64
C ASN A 244 8.57 12.78 4.02
N PRO A 245 8.96 11.78 3.21
CA PRO A 245 8.01 10.85 2.60
C PRO A 245 7.26 9.95 3.60
N TRP A 246 7.72 9.85 4.85
CA TRP A 246 7.11 8.96 5.85
C TRP A 246 5.84 9.51 6.48
N ILE A 247 5.63 10.82 6.44
CA ILE A 247 4.48 11.49 7.07
C ILE A 247 3.51 12.10 6.06
N VAL A 248 3.67 11.80 4.79
CA VAL A 248 2.89 12.40 3.69
C VAL A 248 1.39 12.24 3.93
N ASP A 249 0.93 11.01 4.11
CA ASP A 249 -0.50 10.73 4.21
C ASP A 249 -1.11 11.30 5.49
N ILE A 250 -0.39 11.19 6.61
CA ILE A 250 -0.87 11.74 7.88
C ILE A 250 -1.04 13.25 7.77
N GLY A 251 -0.01 13.95 7.25
CA GLY A 251 -0.06 15.40 7.08
C GLY A 251 -1.12 15.85 6.08
N ALA A 252 -1.13 15.24 4.89
CA ALA A 252 -2.07 15.60 3.82
C ALA A 252 -3.52 15.32 4.21
N SER A 253 -3.80 14.19 4.87
CA SER A 253 -5.15 13.82 5.29
C SER A 253 -5.69 14.72 6.41
N LEU A 254 -4.88 15.05 7.41
CA LEU A 254 -5.27 15.97 8.49
C LEU A 254 -5.57 17.36 7.94
N ILE A 255 -4.74 17.87 7.02
CA ILE A 255 -4.98 19.16 6.35
C ILE A 255 -6.27 19.08 5.53
N SER A 256 -6.48 18.00 4.76
CA SER A 256 -7.68 17.82 3.94
C SER A 256 -8.95 17.75 4.80
N MET A 257 -8.95 16.97 5.88
CA MET A 257 -10.08 16.93 6.82
C MET A 257 -10.37 18.30 7.42
N GLY A 258 -9.33 18.99 7.91
CA GLY A 258 -9.47 20.32 8.51
C GLY A 258 -10.02 21.34 7.51
N CYS A 259 -9.48 21.38 6.30
CA CYS A 259 -9.95 22.29 5.24
C CYS A 259 -11.41 22.00 4.84
N LEU A 260 -11.79 20.72 4.69
CA LEU A 260 -13.16 20.37 4.37
C LEU A 260 -14.13 20.75 5.50
N ILE A 261 -13.81 20.44 6.75
CA ILE A 261 -14.64 20.80 7.91
C ILE A 261 -14.83 22.32 8.02
N LEU A 262 -13.74 23.09 7.85
CA LEU A 262 -13.79 24.56 7.87
C LEU A 262 -14.61 25.11 6.69
N PHE A 263 -14.42 24.54 5.50
CA PHE A 263 -15.18 24.93 4.31
C PHE A 263 -16.69 24.69 4.48
N LEU A 264 -17.09 23.56 5.08
CA LEU A 264 -18.50 23.23 5.33
C LEU A 264 -19.17 24.13 6.37
N ARG A 265 -18.42 24.95 7.12
CA ARG A 265 -19.01 26.00 7.99
C ARG A 265 -19.52 27.20 7.20
N VAL A 266 -18.94 27.49 6.04
CA VAL A 266 -19.27 28.65 5.21
C VAL A 266 -20.04 28.28 3.94
N TRP A 267 -20.00 27.01 3.54
CA TRP A 267 -20.64 26.51 2.33
C TRP A 267 -21.45 25.25 2.63
N GLN A 268 -22.68 25.19 2.12
CA GLN A 268 -23.56 24.05 2.23
C GLN A 268 -24.16 23.73 0.86
N PRO A 269 -24.40 22.44 0.52
CA PRO A 269 -25.08 22.07 -0.72
C PRO A 269 -26.52 22.58 -0.72
N LYS A 270 -27.01 23.03 -1.88
CA LYS A 270 -28.39 23.52 -2.03
C LYS A 270 -29.46 22.44 -1.73
N GLN A 271 -29.12 21.17 -1.96
CA GLN A 271 -29.97 20.01 -1.68
C GLN A 271 -29.15 18.93 -1.02
N LEU A 272 -29.61 18.45 0.13
CA LEU A 272 -28.99 17.35 0.86
C LEU A 272 -29.27 16.03 0.13
N TRP A 273 -28.22 15.22 -0.01
CA TRP A 273 -28.32 13.89 -0.60
C TRP A 273 -28.35 12.83 0.51
N LEU A 274 -29.56 12.41 0.88
CA LEU A 274 -29.81 11.47 1.99
C LEU A 274 -30.02 10.02 1.49
N SER A 275 -30.35 9.84 0.21
CA SER A 275 -30.67 8.52 -0.35
C SER A 275 -29.40 7.73 -0.69
N PRO A 276 -29.34 6.41 -0.41
CA PRO A 276 -28.29 5.56 -0.95
C PRO A 276 -28.48 5.45 -2.47
N ALA A 277 -27.58 6.09 -3.25
CA ALA A 277 -27.67 6.11 -4.71
C ALA A 277 -27.18 4.79 -5.34
N LEU A 278 -26.31 4.06 -4.66
CA LEU A 278 -25.70 2.83 -5.13
C LEU A 278 -26.14 1.65 -4.26
N ARG A 279 -26.81 0.66 -4.88
CA ARG A 279 -27.19 -0.60 -4.23
C ARG A 279 -26.76 -1.79 -5.08
N GLY A 280 -26.31 -2.85 -4.45
CA GLY A 280 -26.10 -4.14 -5.09
C GLY A 280 -27.43 -4.83 -5.41
N LYS A 281 -27.45 -5.65 -6.45
CA LYS A 281 -28.66 -6.40 -6.84
C LYS A 281 -29.12 -7.38 -5.74
N ASP A 282 -28.21 -7.82 -4.90
CA ASP A 282 -28.42 -8.84 -3.86
C ASP A 282 -28.60 -8.22 -2.46
N GLU A 283 -28.74 -6.90 -2.35
CA GLU A 283 -28.93 -6.21 -1.08
C GLU A 283 -30.37 -6.26 -0.63
N SER A 284 -30.63 -7.00 0.44
CA SER A 284 -31.96 -7.04 1.08
C SER A 284 -32.09 -5.94 2.15
N ALA A 285 -33.32 -5.52 2.42
CA ALA A 285 -33.63 -4.59 3.50
C ALA A 285 -33.19 -5.14 4.87
N ALA A 286 -33.14 -6.46 5.03
CA ALA A 286 -32.67 -7.13 6.25
C ALA A 286 -31.16 -6.91 6.51
N THR A 287 -30.34 -6.84 5.45
CA THR A 287 -28.89 -6.58 5.57
C THR A 287 -28.63 -5.15 6.07
N MET A 288 -29.45 -4.21 5.65
CA MET A 288 -29.37 -2.80 6.10
C MET A 288 -29.89 -2.62 7.53
N ALA A 289 -30.88 -3.40 7.96
CA ALA A 289 -31.47 -3.32 9.31
C ALA A 289 -30.56 -3.96 10.39
N ALA A 290 -29.65 -4.85 10.02
CA ALA A 290 -28.75 -5.52 10.96
C ALA A 290 -27.61 -4.61 11.50
N THR A 291 -27.46 -3.41 10.96
CA THR A 291 -26.38 -2.49 11.33
C THR A 291 -26.86 -1.51 12.40
N LYS A 292 -26.22 -1.49 13.55
CA LYS A 292 -26.52 -0.49 14.60
C LYS A 292 -26.24 0.92 14.06
N PRO A 293 -27.22 1.85 14.14
CA PRO A 293 -26.98 3.25 13.79
C PRO A 293 -25.80 3.80 14.62
N MET A 294 -24.96 4.60 13.98
CA MET A 294 -23.87 5.26 14.67
C MET A 294 -24.42 6.33 15.62
N ASP A 295 -23.88 6.37 16.85
CA ASP A 295 -24.18 7.44 17.80
C ASP A 295 -23.64 8.77 17.27
N LYS A 296 -24.51 9.76 17.06
CA LYS A 296 -24.18 11.10 16.54
C LYS A 296 -24.13 12.17 17.63
N THR A 297 -24.14 11.78 18.91
CA THR A 297 -24.07 12.74 20.00
C THR A 297 -22.77 13.56 19.90
N PRO A 298 -22.83 14.91 19.98
CA PRO A 298 -21.63 15.74 19.91
C PRO A 298 -20.64 15.37 21.01
N LEU A 299 -19.37 15.30 20.66
CA LEU A 299 -18.30 15.05 21.63
C LEU A 299 -17.98 16.29 22.45
N THR A 300 -17.67 16.08 23.71
CA THR A 300 -17.02 17.11 24.52
C THR A 300 -15.58 17.33 24.03
N GLN A 301 -15.01 18.50 24.33
CA GLN A 301 -13.61 18.81 24.01
C GLN A 301 -12.65 17.76 24.59
N GLY A 302 -12.91 17.29 25.83
CA GLY A 302 -12.11 16.29 26.49
C GLY A 302 -12.16 14.93 25.78
N GLU A 303 -13.34 14.48 25.34
CA GLU A 303 -13.51 13.26 24.57
C GLU A 303 -12.79 13.33 23.23
N LEU A 304 -12.86 14.48 22.54
CA LEU A 304 -12.15 14.70 21.28
C LEU A 304 -10.63 14.59 21.44
N TRP A 305 -10.07 15.29 22.44
CA TRP A 305 -8.63 15.18 22.72
C TRP A 305 -8.24 13.77 23.14
N SER A 306 -9.07 13.10 23.94
CA SER A 306 -8.83 11.69 24.31
C SER A 306 -8.83 10.75 23.11
N ALA A 307 -9.73 10.97 22.15
CA ALA A 307 -9.79 10.17 20.91
C ALA A 307 -8.58 10.40 20.00
N LEU A 308 -8.07 11.64 19.94
CA LEU A 308 -6.92 12.02 19.11
C LEU A 308 -5.57 11.67 19.73
N LEU A 309 -5.51 11.50 21.06
CA LEU A 309 -4.25 11.30 21.80
C LEU A 309 -3.35 10.18 21.24
N PRO A 310 -3.83 8.95 20.94
CA PRO A 310 -2.99 7.90 20.39
C PRO A 310 -2.34 8.29 19.06
N TRP A 311 -3.06 9.03 18.23
CA TRP A 311 -2.61 9.45 16.91
C TRP A 311 -1.61 10.60 16.97
N ILE A 312 -1.79 11.52 17.93
CA ILE A 312 -0.81 12.57 18.23
C ILE A 312 0.51 11.94 18.69
N ILE A 313 0.44 10.93 19.57
CA ILE A 313 1.62 10.19 20.03
C ILE A 313 2.33 9.52 18.86
N VAL A 314 1.59 8.86 17.96
CA VAL A 314 2.15 8.27 16.76
C VAL A 314 2.86 9.31 15.91
N CYS A 315 2.23 10.45 15.64
CA CYS A 315 2.85 11.51 14.84
C CYS A 315 4.17 11.98 15.46
N ILE A 316 4.19 12.23 16.78
CA ILE A 316 5.41 12.67 17.48
C ILE A 316 6.50 11.61 17.40
N VAL A 317 6.17 10.35 17.71
CA VAL A 317 7.14 9.25 17.65
C VAL A 317 7.68 9.07 16.23
N MET A 318 6.80 9.15 15.21
CA MET A 318 7.22 8.96 13.83
C MET A 318 8.05 10.13 13.28
N LEU A 319 7.85 11.35 13.75
CA LEU A 319 8.74 12.47 13.45
C LEU A 319 10.15 12.21 14.01
N ILE A 320 10.26 11.64 15.21
CA ILE A 320 11.54 11.26 15.81
C ILE A 320 12.17 10.12 14.98
N TRP A 321 11.43 9.05 14.69
CA TRP A 321 11.92 7.91 13.89
C TRP A 321 12.23 8.26 12.43
N GLY A 322 11.55 9.26 11.87
CA GLY A 322 11.84 9.81 10.54
C GLY A 322 13.08 10.70 10.48
N ASN A 323 13.55 11.19 11.63
CA ASN A 323 14.72 12.08 11.69
C ASN A 323 16.00 11.37 11.29
N GLY A 324 16.74 11.94 10.32
CA GLY A 324 17.99 11.36 9.80
C GLY A 324 19.07 11.18 10.87
N GLY A 325 19.21 12.16 11.78
CA GLY A 325 20.15 12.08 12.89
C GLY A 325 19.86 10.93 13.85
N PHE A 326 18.57 10.74 14.21
CA PHE A 326 18.14 9.59 15.01
C PHE A 326 18.43 8.27 14.30
N LYS A 327 18.11 8.14 13.02
CA LYS A 327 18.38 6.91 12.25
C LYS A 327 19.86 6.61 12.17
N THR A 328 20.70 7.60 11.89
CA THR A 328 22.15 7.43 11.83
C THR A 328 22.71 6.96 13.17
N TRP A 329 22.30 7.61 14.27
CA TRP A 329 22.70 7.21 15.63
C TRP A 329 22.21 5.80 15.98
N ALA A 330 20.94 5.49 15.70
CA ALA A 330 20.37 4.18 16.01
C ALA A 330 21.04 3.07 15.20
N ASN A 331 21.30 3.30 13.91
CA ASN A 331 21.97 2.31 13.05
C ASN A 331 23.46 2.15 13.37
N ALA A 332 24.11 3.14 13.97
CA ALA A 332 25.49 3.00 14.41
C ALA A 332 25.61 2.15 15.69
N ASN A 333 24.60 2.17 16.58
CA ASN A 333 24.68 1.57 17.90
C ASN A 333 23.78 0.33 18.09
N PHE A 334 22.71 0.18 17.28
CA PHE A 334 21.65 -0.82 17.49
C PHE A 334 21.38 -1.60 16.19
N VAL A 335 22.46 -2.12 15.57
CA VAL A 335 22.37 -2.93 14.37
C VAL A 335 23.09 -4.25 14.54
N TRP A 336 22.51 -5.30 14.00
CA TRP A 336 23.16 -6.58 13.81
C TRP A 336 23.07 -6.98 12.34
N ASN A 337 24.22 -7.02 11.67
CA ASN A 337 24.33 -7.39 10.28
C ASN A 337 24.78 -8.85 10.17
N TYR A 338 23.99 -9.66 9.50
CA TYR A 338 24.28 -11.06 9.26
C TYR A 338 24.46 -11.31 7.75
N PRO A 339 25.71 -11.34 7.25
CA PRO A 339 25.98 -11.80 5.89
C PRO A 339 25.61 -13.27 5.78
N VAL A 340 24.72 -13.63 4.86
CA VAL A 340 24.25 -15.01 4.71
C VAL A 340 25.38 -15.86 4.13
N PRO A 341 25.87 -16.90 4.87
CA PRO A 341 26.94 -17.75 4.40
C PRO A 341 26.62 -18.42 3.07
N ASP A 342 27.62 -18.55 2.19
CA ASP A 342 27.51 -19.12 0.83
C ASP A 342 26.46 -18.47 -0.07
N LEU A 343 26.00 -17.26 0.26
CA LEU A 343 25.07 -16.46 -0.54
C LEU A 343 25.60 -15.03 -0.76
N HIS A 344 26.07 -14.37 0.34
CA HIS A 344 26.58 -13.00 0.29
C HIS A 344 27.81 -12.89 -0.63
N ASN A 345 27.71 -12.07 -1.68
CA ASN A 345 28.73 -11.88 -2.72
C ASN A 345 29.13 -13.16 -3.49
N MET A 346 28.30 -14.21 -3.44
CA MET A 346 28.55 -15.45 -4.15
C MET A 346 27.76 -15.57 -5.47
N ILE A 347 26.90 -14.61 -5.74
CA ILE A 347 26.08 -14.49 -6.98
C ILE A 347 26.52 -13.25 -7.71
N ASN A 348 26.79 -13.35 -9.00
CA ASN A 348 27.13 -12.21 -9.85
C ASN A 348 26.01 -11.90 -10.83
N LYS A 349 25.64 -10.63 -10.94
CA LYS A 349 24.97 -10.08 -12.13
C LYS A 349 26.00 -10.01 -13.25
N VAL A 350 25.58 -10.34 -14.48
CA VAL A 350 26.43 -10.36 -15.66
C VAL A 350 25.78 -9.59 -16.82
N PRO A 351 26.51 -9.30 -17.91
CA PRO A 351 25.90 -8.72 -19.09
C PRO A 351 24.71 -9.55 -19.62
N PRO A 352 23.64 -8.91 -20.16
CA PRO A 352 23.49 -7.47 -20.40
C PRO A 352 22.94 -6.66 -19.20
N VAL A 353 22.65 -7.29 -18.06
CA VAL A 353 22.05 -6.64 -16.88
C VAL A 353 23.07 -5.78 -16.12
N ALA A 354 24.33 -6.19 -16.11
CA ALA A 354 25.44 -5.41 -15.58
C ALA A 354 26.56 -5.36 -16.63
N ALA A 355 27.25 -4.23 -16.75
CA ALA A 355 28.32 -4.07 -17.74
C ALA A 355 29.49 -5.04 -17.54
N LYS A 356 29.72 -5.47 -16.30
CA LYS A 356 30.71 -6.46 -15.86
C LYS A 356 30.15 -7.29 -14.71
N PRO A 357 30.69 -8.50 -14.46
CA PRO A 357 30.27 -9.30 -13.32
C PRO A 357 30.33 -8.50 -12.03
N THR A 358 29.18 -8.35 -11.37
CA THR A 358 29.01 -7.55 -10.14
C THR A 358 28.39 -8.41 -9.06
N PRO A 359 29.06 -8.60 -7.91
CA PRO A 359 28.55 -9.42 -6.83
C PRO A 359 27.28 -8.84 -6.21
N GLU A 360 26.31 -9.72 -5.93
CA GLU A 360 25.08 -9.39 -5.22
C GLU A 360 25.24 -9.56 -3.72
N GLY A 361 24.90 -8.50 -2.98
CA GLY A 361 24.88 -8.54 -1.53
C GLY A 361 23.69 -9.33 -1.00
N ALA A 362 23.93 -10.21 -0.02
CA ALA A 362 22.90 -10.95 0.71
C ALA A 362 23.19 -10.83 2.21
N VAL A 363 22.82 -9.68 2.80
CA VAL A 363 22.99 -9.37 4.22
C VAL A 363 21.62 -9.14 4.84
N PHE A 364 21.34 -9.82 5.95
CA PHE A 364 20.22 -9.47 6.80
C PHE A 364 20.66 -8.43 7.83
N GLY A 365 20.19 -7.19 7.67
CA GLY A 365 20.45 -6.09 8.60
C GLY A 365 19.31 -5.97 9.62
N PHE A 366 19.54 -6.38 10.86
CA PHE A 366 18.57 -6.26 11.94
C PHE A 366 18.79 -4.97 12.72
N THR A 367 18.24 -3.88 12.21
CA THR A 367 18.31 -2.53 12.81
C THR A 367 17.16 -2.32 13.81
N TYR A 368 17.13 -3.14 14.86
CA TYR A 368 15.96 -3.32 15.72
C TYR A 368 15.41 -2.06 16.39
N LEU A 369 16.22 -1.05 16.66
CA LEU A 369 15.74 0.22 17.21
C LEU A 369 15.19 1.15 16.13
N SER A 370 15.86 1.26 14.98
CA SER A 370 15.47 2.18 13.90
C SER A 370 14.33 1.67 13.03
N PHE A 371 13.92 0.41 13.17
CA PHE A 371 12.73 -0.08 12.47
C PHE A 371 11.49 0.76 12.81
N THR A 372 10.78 1.18 11.81
CA THR A 372 9.51 1.93 11.96
C THR A 372 8.53 1.19 12.89
N GLY A 373 8.47 -0.14 12.79
CA GLY A 373 7.63 -0.97 13.67
C GLY A 373 8.00 -0.87 15.15
N THR A 374 9.26 -0.63 15.49
CA THR A 374 9.68 -0.41 16.89
C THR A 374 9.16 0.93 17.41
N GLY A 375 9.23 1.99 16.60
CA GLY A 375 8.58 3.26 16.93
C GLY A 375 7.07 3.11 17.14
N MET A 376 6.40 2.33 16.28
CA MET A 376 4.97 2.04 16.42
C MET A 376 4.65 1.27 17.70
N LEU A 377 5.48 0.29 18.09
CA LEU A 377 5.33 -0.43 19.35
C LEU A 377 5.44 0.53 20.55
N ILE A 378 6.43 1.40 20.53
CA ILE A 378 6.62 2.41 21.58
C ILE A 378 5.42 3.36 21.66
N ALA A 379 4.95 3.85 20.51
CA ALA A 379 3.76 4.69 20.42
C ALA A 379 2.51 3.96 20.98
N ALA A 380 2.35 2.67 20.65
CA ALA A 380 1.25 1.84 21.15
C ALA A 380 1.31 1.67 22.68
N ILE A 381 2.49 1.38 23.23
CA ILE A 381 2.69 1.22 24.69
C ILE A 381 2.39 2.54 25.40
N ILE A 382 2.94 3.66 24.95
CA ILE A 382 2.69 4.99 25.53
C ILE A 382 1.18 5.31 25.47
N SER A 383 0.55 5.08 24.33
CA SER A 383 -0.89 5.31 24.14
C SER A 383 -1.74 4.44 25.07
N GLY A 384 -1.35 3.18 25.25
CA GLY A 384 -2.01 2.26 26.17
C GLY A 384 -1.93 2.74 27.63
N ILE A 385 -0.74 3.10 28.08
CA ILE A 385 -0.50 3.60 29.45
C ILE A 385 -1.32 4.86 29.71
N LEU A 386 -1.22 5.86 28.83
CA LEU A 386 -1.96 7.13 28.94
C LEU A 386 -3.48 6.96 28.80
N SER A 387 -3.93 5.83 28.22
CA SER A 387 -5.34 5.47 28.15
C SER A 387 -5.84 4.65 29.34
N GLY A 388 -4.99 4.44 30.36
CA GLY A 388 -5.33 3.63 31.55
C GLY A 388 -5.37 2.12 31.29
N PHE A 389 -4.74 1.65 30.20
CA PHE A 389 -4.70 0.23 29.86
C PHE A 389 -3.57 -0.45 30.63
N SER A 390 -3.89 -1.46 31.44
CA SER A 390 -2.88 -2.09 32.30
C SER A 390 -1.84 -2.87 31.47
N PRO A 391 -0.58 -2.97 31.93
CA PRO A 391 0.47 -3.71 31.24
C PRO A 391 0.08 -5.16 30.93
N MET A 392 -0.58 -5.85 31.85
CA MET A 392 -1.03 -7.24 31.66
C MET A 392 -2.08 -7.34 30.55
N ARG A 393 -3.01 -6.39 30.46
CA ARG A 393 -3.98 -6.32 29.37
C ARG A 393 -3.29 -6.00 28.04
N MET A 394 -2.26 -5.15 28.01
CA MET A 394 -1.47 -4.87 26.81
C MET A 394 -0.77 -6.13 26.29
N ILE A 395 -0.15 -6.92 27.17
CA ILE A 395 0.49 -8.20 26.79
C ILE A 395 -0.56 -9.18 26.23
N ALA A 396 -1.72 -9.30 26.88
CA ALA A 396 -2.79 -10.17 26.39
C ALA A 396 -3.30 -9.71 25.01
N GLU A 397 -3.46 -8.41 24.79
CA GLU A 397 -3.91 -7.84 23.52
C GLU A 397 -2.84 -7.99 22.44
N TYR A 398 -1.57 -7.87 22.78
CA TYR A 398 -0.46 -8.15 21.86
C TYR A 398 -0.48 -9.60 21.38
N GLY A 399 -0.68 -10.55 22.31
CA GLY A 399 -0.84 -11.97 21.97
C GLY A 399 -2.05 -12.26 21.05
N ARG A 400 -3.17 -11.54 21.24
CA ARG A 400 -4.33 -11.60 20.33
C ARG A 400 -3.98 -11.02 18.95
N THR A 401 -3.28 -9.89 18.94
CA THR A 401 -2.83 -9.24 17.70
C THR A 401 -1.91 -10.14 16.89
N ILE A 402 -0.96 -10.84 17.52
CA ILE A 402 -0.11 -11.82 16.83
C ILE A 402 -0.96 -12.90 16.14
N ARG A 403 -1.96 -13.45 16.83
CA ARG A 403 -2.86 -14.46 16.23
C ARG A 403 -3.68 -13.88 15.07
N LEU A 404 -4.15 -12.65 15.21
CA LEU A 404 -4.91 -11.93 14.18
C LEU A 404 -4.05 -11.70 12.92
N CYS A 405 -2.78 -11.34 13.10
CA CYS A 405 -1.87 -11.01 12.01
C CYS A 405 -1.17 -12.24 11.41
N ALA A 406 -1.21 -13.42 12.06
CA ALA A 406 -0.39 -14.57 11.71
C ALA A 406 -0.45 -14.94 10.22
N ILE A 407 -1.65 -15.02 9.64
CA ILE A 407 -1.84 -15.34 8.22
C ILE A 407 -1.26 -14.26 7.32
N SER A 408 -1.44 -12.98 7.67
CA SER A 408 -0.88 -11.85 6.92
C SER A 408 0.63 -11.86 6.98
N LEU A 409 1.23 -12.15 8.14
CA LEU A 409 2.68 -12.26 8.31
C LEU A 409 3.27 -13.39 7.46
N ILE A 410 2.63 -14.57 7.42
CA ILE A 410 3.03 -15.68 6.56
C ILE A 410 2.97 -15.27 5.08
N THR A 411 1.90 -14.60 4.68
CA THR A 411 1.74 -14.14 3.29
C THR A 411 2.84 -13.16 2.90
N ILE A 412 3.10 -12.15 3.74
CA ILE A 412 4.16 -11.15 3.53
C ILE A 412 5.53 -11.82 3.43
N SER A 413 5.82 -12.77 4.34
CA SER A 413 7.09 -13.49 4.35
C SER A 413 7.28 -14.35 3.09
N ALA A 414 6.22 -15.01 2.63
CA ALA A 414 6.26 -15.78 1.38
C ALA A 414 6.46 -14.86 0.16
N MET A 415 5.80 -13.69 0.10
CA MET A 415 5.98 -12.72 -0.99
C MET A 415 7.42 -12.19 -1.05
N LEU A 416 8.00 -11.86 0.11
CA LEU A 416 9.40 -11.43 0.18
C LEU A 416 10.40 -12.54 -0.15
N ALA A 417 10.05 -13.80 0.17
CA ALA A 417 10.83 -14.95 -0.27
C ALA A 417 10.84 -15.06 -1.80
N ILE A 418 9.68 -14.91 -2.47
CA ILE A 418 9.59 -14.86 -3.93
C ILE A 418 10.46 -13.72 -4.45
N GLY A 419 10.26 -12.47 -4.02
CA GLY A 419 10.98 -11.31 -4.51
C GLY A 419 12.50 -11.39 -4.31
N THR A 420 12.95 -11.91 -3.16
CA THR A 420 14.39 -12.10 -2.89
C THR A 420 14.97 -13.20 -3.80
N LEU A 421 14.26 -14.30 -3.96
CA LEU A 421 14.72 -15.42 -4.78
C LEU A 421 14.71 -15.07 -6.27
N THR A 422 13.66 -14.42 -6.80
CA THR A 422 13.60 -14.00 -8.20
C THR A 422 14.69 -12.99 -8.56
N ARG A 423 15.00 -12.06 -7.65
CA ARG A 423 16.12 -11.12 -7.80
C ARG A 423 17.47 -11.85 -7.86
N LEU A 424 17.73 -12.78 -6.92
CA LEU A 424 19.01 -13.45 -6.82
C LEU A 424 19.21 -14.55 -7.88
N SER A 425 18.14 -15.16 -8.37
CA SER A 425 18.19 -16.21 -9.41
C SER A 425 18.28 -15.68 -10.84
N GLY A 426 18.04 -14.37 -11.08
CA GLY A 426 18.00 -13.79 -12.42
C GLY A 426 16.64 -13.90 -13.12
N VAL A 427 15.62 -14.45 -12.46
CA VAL A 427 14.24 -14.52 -12.97
C VAL A 427 13.69 -13.13 -13.27
N ASP A 428 13.86 -12.16 -12.33
CA ASP A 428 13.45 -10.77 -12.53
C ASP A 428 14.14 -10.13 -13.74
N ALA A 429 15.45 -10.39 -13.88
CA ALA A 429 16.22 -9.84 -14.98
C ALA A 429 15.76 -10.41 -16.32
N THR A 430 15.44 -11.70 -16.39
CA THR A 430 14.89 -12.33 -17.61
C THR A 430 13.56 -11.69 -18.01
N LEU A 431 12.65 -11.48 -17.05
CA LEU A 431 11.39 -10.78 -17.30
C LEU A 431 11.63 -9.31 -17.69
N GLY A 432 12.57 -8.62 -17.03
CA GLY A 432 12.92 -7.24 -17.34
C GLY A 432 13.44 -7.05 -18.76
N LEU A 433 14.31 -7.95 -19.23
CA LEU A 433 14.81 -7.95 -20.61
C LEU A 433 13.69 -8.21 -21.63
N ALA A 434 12.73 -9.08 -21.30
CA ALA A 434 11.57 -9.31 -22.14
C ALA A 434 10.65 -8.08 -22.21
N PHE A 435 10.41 -7.42 -21.08
CA PHE A 435 9.63 -6.16 -21.05
C PHE A 435 10.35 -5.01 -21.77
N ALA A 436 11.67 -4.99 -21.82
CA ALA A 436 12.43 -4.02 -22.59
C ALA A 436 12.10 -4.07 -24.10
N ALA A 437 11.64 -5.21 -24.61
CA ALA A 437 11.17 -5.34 -25.99
C ALA A 437 9.91 -4.51 -26.31
N THR A 438 9.18 -4.01 -25.30
CA THR A 438 8.05 -3.09 -25.50
C THR A 438 8.49 -1.69 -25.93
N GLY A 439 9.78 -1.37 -25.83
CA GLY A 439 10.39 -0.12 -26.30
C GLY A 439 9.74 1.13 -25.70
N VAL A 440 9.35 2.06 -26.57
CA VAL A 440 8.74 3.35 -26.18
C VAL A 440 7.43 3.23 -25.40
N LEU A 441 6.75 2.10 -25.45
CA LEU A 441 5.51 1.85 -24.68
C LEU A 441 5.78 1.35 -23.26
N TYR A 442 7.04 1.11 -22.91
CA TYR A 442 7.39 0.58 -21.59
C TYR A 442 6.90 1.43 -20.42
N PRO A 443 6.96 2.77 -20.43
CA PRO A 443 6.44 3.55 -19.30
C PRO A 443 4.97 3.28 -18.99
N PHE A 444 4.15 3.00 -20.03
CA PHE A 444 2.76 2.61 -19.85
C PHE A 444 2.65 1.17 -19.27
N PHE A 445 3.28 0.21 -19.91
CA PHE A 445 3.17 -1.20 -19.49
C PHE A 445 3.90 -1.47 -18.16
N GLY A 446 5.03 -0.81 -17.90
CA GLY A 446 5.73 -0.88 -16.62
C GLY A 446 4.85 -0.36 -15.46
N THR A 447 4.10 0.70 -15.69
CA THR A 447 3.11 1.21 -14.73
C THR A 447 1.99 0.18 -14.46
N LEU A 448 1.47 -0.46 -15.52
CA LEU A 448 0.47 -1.53 -15.39
C LEU A 448 1.03 -2.79 -14.71
N LEU A 449 2.33 -3.04 -14.81
CA LEU A 449 2.98 -4.12 -14.07
C LEU A 449 2.91 -3.86 -12.55
N GLY A 450 3.15 -2.63 -12.11
CA GLY A 450 2.93 -2.22 -10.73
C GLY A 450 1.49 -2.42 -10.27
N TRP A 451 0.52 -1.98 -11.10
CA TRP A 451 -0.91 -2.21 -10.87
C TRP A 451 -1.23 -3.70 -10.70
N LEU A 452 -0.73 -4.54 -11.60
CA LEU A 452 -0.90 -5.98 -11.54
C LEU A 452 -0.28 -6.55 -10.26
N GLY A 453 0.92 -6.11 -9.90
CA GLY A 453 1.62 -6.54 -8.69
C GLY A 453 0.79 -6.32 -7.42
N VAL A 454 0.19 -5.15 -7.25
CA VAL A 454 -0.67 -4.87 -6.08
C VAL A 454 -1.99 -5.63 -6.16
N ALA A 455 -2.61 -5.69 -7.32
CA ALA A 455 -3.85 -6.46 -7.52
C ALA A 455 -3.72 -7.91 -7.05
N LEU A 456 -2.51 -8.46 -7.15
CA LEU A 456 -2.23 -9.86 -6.82
C LEU A 456 -1.73 -10.05 -5.39
N THR A 457 -0.80 -9.19 -4.96
CA THR A 457 -0.17 -9.33 -3.65
C THR A 457 -0.99 -8.69 -2.53
N GLY A 458 -1.90 -7.80 -2.86
CA GLY A 458 -2.66 -6.98 -1.93
C GLY A 458 -1.82 -5.89 -1.24
N SER A 459 -0.59 -5.66 -1.68
CA SER A 459 0.34 -4.75 -1.01
C SER A 459 1.23 -4.01 -2.01
N ASP A 460 1.21 -2.67 -1.98
CA ASP A 460 2.12 -1.86 -2.79
C ASP A 460 3.59 -2.11 -2.39
N THR A 461 3.85 -2.32 -1.10
CA THR A 461 5.18 -2.73 -0.63
C THR A 461 5.64 -4.04 -1.28
N ALA A 462 4.78 -5.06 -1.32
CA ALA A 462 5.13 -6.34 -1.92
C ALA A 462 5.32 -6.23 -3.44
N SER A 463 4.46 -5.48 -4.14
CA SER A 463 4.61 -5.18 -5.57
C SER A 463 5.93 -4.47 -5.86
N ASN A 464 6.27 -3.46 -5.07
CA ASN A 464 7.50 -2.70 -5.19
C ASN A 464 8.75 -3.58 -4.97
N ILE A 465 8.68 -4.52 -4.03
CA ILE A 465 9.77 -5.48 -3.79
C ILE A 465 9.88 -6.47 -4.95
N LEU A 466 8.76 -6.97 -5.47
CA LEU A 466 8.75 -7.92 -6.58
C LEU A 466 9.26 -7.31 -7.88
N PHE A 467 8.78 -6.13 -8.23
CA PHE A 467 9.00 -5.55 -9.56
C PHE A 467 9.91 -4.34 -9.58
N GLY A 468 10.27 -3.74 -8.44
CA GLY A 468 11.09 -2.53 -8.40
C GLY A 468 12.45 -2.71 -9.08
N ASN A 469 13.14 -3.82 -8.82
CA ASN A 469 14.41 -4.11 -9.47
C ASN A 469 14.24 -4.39 -10.98
N LEU A 470 13.16 -5.05 -11.38
CA LEU A 470 12.80 -5.25 -12.79
C LEU A 470 12.56 -3.91 -13.48
N GLN A 471 11.81 -2.99 -12.85
CA GLN A 471 11.59 -1.63 -13.39
C GLN A 471 12.90 -0.89 -13.60
N LYS A 472 13.83 -0.98 -12.63
CA LYS A 472 15.15 -0.37 -12.72
C LYS A 472 15.96 -0.94 -13.90
N ILE A 473 16.09 -2.26 -13.98
CA ILE A 473 16.86 -2.92 -15.03
C ILE A 473 16.30 -2.56 -16.42
N THR A 474 14.98 -2.65 -16.59
CA THR A 474 14.33 -2.37 -17.88
C THR A 474 14.48 -0.91 -18.28
N SER A 475 14.34 0.03 -17.33
CA SER A 475 14.52 1.45 -17.60
C SER A 475 15.95 1.77 -18.02
N GLU A 476 16.95 1.19 -17.37
CA GLU A 476 18.36 1.33 -17.74
C GLU A 476 18.65 0.80 -19.15
N GLN A 477 18.06 -0.33 -19.53
CA GLN A 477 18.18 -0.89 -20.88
C GLN A 477 17.54 -0.01 -21.97
N LEU A 478 16.48 0.73 -21.61
CA LEU A 478 15.76 1.62 -22.52
C LEU A 478 16.27 3.08 -22.50
N GLY A 479 17.26 3.39 -21.67
CA GLY A 479 17.77 4.77 -21.49
C GLY A 479 16.76 5.70 -20.80
N LEU A 480 15.81 5.14 -20.02
CA LEU A 480 14.84 5.87 -19.23
C LEU A 480 15.36 6.13 -17.81
N SER A 481 14.79 7.10 -17.11
CA SER A 481 15.09 7.31 -15.69
C SER A 481 14.64 6.13 -14.84
N SER A 482 15.57 5.52 -14.10
CA SER A 482 15.28 4.42 -13.17
C SER A 482 14.40 4.91 -12.00
N VAL A 483 14.56 6.17 -11.58
CA VAL A 483 13.75 6.80 -10.55
C VAL A 483 12.30 6.96 -11.05
N LEU A 484 12.10 7.39 -12.30
CA LEU A 484 10.77 7.51 -12.90
C LEU A 484 10.04 6.17 -12.92
N MET A 485 10.71 5.12 -13.44
CA MET A 485 10.06 3.83 -13.62
C MET A 485 9.88 3.06 -12.31
N ALA A 486 10.82 3.15 -11.39
CA ALA A 486 10.64 2.60 -10.04
C ALA A 486 9.46 3.27 -9.32
N ALA A 487 9.36 4.61 -9.35
CA ALA A 487 8.22 5.34 -8.80
C ALA A 487 6.90 5.00 -9.50
N ALA A 488 6.92 4.79 -10.84
CA ALA A 488 5.75 4.39 -11.61
C ALA A 488 5.20 3.01 -11.20
N ASN A 489 6.06 2.10 -10.71
CA ASN A 489 5.60 0.83 -10.14
C ASN A 489 4.66 1.05 -8.96
N SER A 490 5.04 1.91 -8.01
CA SER A 490 4.21 2.27 -6.86
C SER A 490 2.98 3.07 -7.29
N SER A 491 3.15 4.11 -8.12
CA SER A 491 2.03 4.96 -8.55
C SER A 491 0.98 4.23 -9.41
N GLY A 492 1.40 3.26 -10.21
CA GLY A 492 0.50 2.33 -10.89
C GLY A 492 -0.10 1.32 -9.92
N GLY A 493 0.74 0.84 -9.00
CA GLY A 493 0.41 -0.13 -7.97
C GLY A 493 -0.79 0.30 -7.13
N VAL A 494 -0.83 1.55 -6.68
CA VAL A 494 -1.92 2.05 -5.83
C VAL A 494 -3.31 1.88 -6.46
N MET A 495 -3.42 1.91 -7.79
CA MET A 495 -4.69 1.68 -8.48
C MET A 495 -5.11 0.20 -8.45
N GLY A 496 -4.16 -0.73 -8.26
CA GLY A 496 -4.42 -2.15 -8.04
C GLY A 496 -5.03 -2.47 -6.67
N LYS A 497 -4.86 -1.57 -5.71
CA LYS A 497 -5.36 -1.76 -4.33
C LYS A 497 -6.87 -1.94 -4.24
N MET A 498 -7.65 -1.37 -5.18
CA MET A 498 -9.11 -1.55 -5.20
C MET A 498 -9.54 -2.98 -5.49
N ILE A 499 -8.73 -3.77 -6.20
CA ILE A 499 -9.12 -5.09 -6.73
C ILE A 499 -8.36 -6.24 -6.08
N ASP A 500 -7.49 -5.97 -5.13
CA ASP A 500 -6.81 -7.03 -4.42
C ASP A 500 -7.79 -7.85 -3.55
N ALA A 501 -7.58 -9.16 -3.56
CA ALA A 501 -8.48 -10.09 -2.87
C ALA A 501 -8.53 -9.83 -1.36
N GLN A 502 -7.42 -9.42 -0.75
CA GLN A 502 -7.35 -9.14 0.69
C GLN A 502 -8.20 -7.92 1.06
N SER A 503 -8.06 -6.81 0.33
CA SER A 503 -8.83 -5.59 0.59
C SER A 503 -10.33 -5.79 0.34
N ILE A 504 -10.68 -6.58 -0.69
CA ILE A 504 -12.09 -6.93 -0.97
C ILE A 504 -12.70 -7.77 0.16
N VAL A 505 -11.98 -8.78 0.67
CA VAL A 505 -12.43 -9.59 1.81
C VAL A 505 -12.54 -8.74 3.08
N VAL A 506 -11.59 -7.83 3.31
CA VAL A 506 -11.67 -6.88 4.43
C VAL A 506 -12.88 -5.97 4.29
N ALA A 507 -13.14 -5.45 3.08
CA ALA A 507 -14.31 -4.61 2.81
C ALA A 507 -15.62 -5.35 3.03
N SER A 508 -15.77 -6.58 2.52
CA SER A 508 -16.96 -7.41 2.70
C SER A 508 -17.21 -7.74 4.17
N THR A 509 -16.14 -8.03 4.91
CA THR A 509 -16.18 -8.30 6.34
C THR A 509 -16.61 -7.08 7.15
N ALA A 510 -16.01 -5.92 6.87
CA ALA A 510 -16.29 -4.66 7.57
C ALA A 510 -17.73 -4.16 7.35
N THR A 511 -18.32 -4.54 6.22
CA THR A 511 -19.68 -4.17 5.86
C THR A 511 -20.71 -5.27 6.14
N ASN A 512 -20.31 -6.36 6.80
CA ASN A 512 -21.13 -7.55 7.06
C ASN A 512 -21.77 -8.16 5.81
N TRP A 513 -21.10 -8.03 4.66
CA TRP A 513 -21.59 -8.49 3.36
C TRP A 513 -20.78 -9.67 2.82
N TYR A 514 -20.66 -10.69 3.64
CA TYR A 514 -19.91 -11.90 3.36
C TYR A 514 -20.46 -12.66 2.13
N GLY A 515 -19.55 -13.23 1.32
CA GLY A 515 -19.91 -14.02 0.13
C GLY A 515 -20.21 -13.18 -1.11
N HIS A 516 -20.15 -11.84 -1.01
CA HIS A 516 -20.42 -10.91 -2.12
C HIS A 516 -19.14 -10.25 -2.68
N GLU A 517 -17.96 -10.84 -2.37
CA GLU A 517 -16.67 -10.33 -2.82
C GLU A 517 -16.60 -10.19 -4.34
N GLY A 518 -17.22 -11.13 -5.07
CA GLY A 518 -17.30 -11.08 -6.53
C GLY A 518 -18.11 -9.89 -7.06
N THR A 519 -19.11 -9.43 -6.33
CA THR A 519 -19.91 -8.24 -6.69
C THR A 519 -19.13 -6.96 -6.45
N ILE A 520 -18.39 -6.88 -5.33
CA ILE A 520 -17.48 -5.77 -5.03
C ILE A 520 -16.41 -5.69 -6.12
N LEU A 521 -15.75 -6.81 -6.44
CA LEU A 521 -14.71 -6.88 -7.47
C LEU A 521 -15.23 -6.37 -8.83
N ARG A 522 -16.39 -6.85 -9.28
CA ARG A 522 -16.97 -6.40 -10.56
C ARG A 522 -17.25 -4.89 -10.57
N PHE A 523 -17.65 -4.33 -9.45
CA PHE A 523 -17.90 -2.89 -9.34
C PHE A 523 -16.58 -2.11 -9.45
N VAL A 524 -15.56 -2.45 -8.67
CA VAL A 524 -14.31 -1.67 -8.60
C VAL A 524 -13.36 -1.92 -9.77
N PHE A 525 -13.44 -3.07 -10.45
CA PHE A 525 -12.50 -3.48 -11.50
C PHE A 525 -12.36 -2.46 -12.64
N LYS A 526 -13.49 -1.97 -13.17
CA LYS A 526 -13.50 -0.97 -14.25
C LYS A 526 -12.88 0.37 -13.82
N HIS A 527 -13.04 0.75 -12.55
CA HIS A 527 -12.45 1.97 -12.00
C HIS A 527 -10.93 1.80 -11.82
N SER A 528 -10.51 0.65 -11.34
CA SER A 528 -9.11 0.30 -11.13
C SER A 528 -8.32 0.35 -12.44
N ILE A 529 -8.78 -0.38 -13.47
CA ILE A 529 -8.07 -0.40 -14.75
C ILE A 529 -8.06 0.97 -15.46
N ALA A 530 -9.18 1.71 -15.37
CA ALA A 530 -9.25 3.04 -15.97
C ALA A 530 -8.25 4.01 -15.32
N LEU A 531 -8.20 4.04 -13.99
CA LEU A 531 -7.24 4.89 -13.27
C LEU A 531 -5.79 4.43 -13.48
N ALA A 532 -5.52 3.12 -13.51
CA ALA A 532 -4.18 2.59 -13.82
C ALA A 532 -3.71 3.00 -15.22
N CYS A 533 -4.60 2.93 -16.21
CA CYS A 533 -4.28 3.40 -17.57
C CYS A 533 -4.00 4.91 -17.60
N LEU A 534 -4.74 5.73 -16.85
CA LEU A 534 -4.49 7.16 -16.75
C LEU A 534 -3.12 7.45 -16.09
N VAL A 535 -2.74 6.71 -15.05
CA VAL A 535 -1.39 6.81 -14.46
C VAL A 535 -0.33 6.43 -15.49
N GLY A 536 -0.53 5.31 -16.20
CA GLY A 536 0.40 4.87 -17.25
C GLY A 536 0.58 5.90 -18.36
N LEU A 537 -0.51 6.54 -18.81
CA LEU A 537 -0.45 7.63 -19.79
C LEU A 537 0.29 8.85 -19.21
N PHE A 538 0.08 9.19 -17.94
CA PHE A 538 0.78 10.28 -17.29
C PHE A 538 2.28 10.00 -17.17
N VAL A 539 2.68 8.78 -16.84
CA VAL A 539 4.09 8.36 -16.81
C VAL A 539 4.70 8.40 -18.22
N MET A 540 3.94 8.05 -19.26
CA MET A 540 4.38 8.25 -20.66
C MET A 540 4.67 9.72 -20.97
N LEU A 541 3.80 10.65 -20.52
CA LEU A 541 4.05 12.08 -20.67
C LEU A 541 5.32 12.50 -19.93
N GLN A 542 5.53 12.02 -18.69
CA GLN A 542 6.75 12.31 -17.92
C GLN A 542 8.01 11.72 -18.58
N ALA A 543 7.90 10.61 -19.29
CA ALA A 543 9.04 10.02 -19.98
C ALA A 543 9.46 10.80 -21.23
N TYR A 544 8.49 11.37 -21.98
CA TYR A 544 8.76 11.82 -23.35
C TYR A 544 8.29 13.23 -23.71
N VAL A 545 7.38 13.84 -22.94
CA VAL A 545 6.70 15.06 -23.37
C VAL A 545 7.00 16.22 -22.43
N TYR A 546 7.57 17.32 -22.95
CA TYR A 546 7.69 18.56 -22.21
C TYR A 546 6.29 19.21 -22.04
N PRO A 547 5.93 19.79 -20.88
CA PRO A 547 6.77 20.07 -19.69
C PRO A 547 6.88 18.92 -18.67
N PHE A 548 6.22 17.80 -18.89
CA PHE A 548 6.15 16.69 -17.90
C PHE A 548 7.52 16.05 -17.64
N THR A 549 8.41 16.03 -18.64
CA THR A 549 9.80 15.56 -18.48
C THR A 549 10.58 16.37 -17.43
N ALA A 550 10.24 17.65 -17.22
CA ALA A 550 10.85 18.49 -16.18
C ALA A 550 10.45 18.06 -14.75
N MET A 551 9.40 17.24 -14.59
CA MET A 551 9.00 16.70 -13.30
C MET A 551 9.88 15.52 -12.86
N VAL A 552 10.64 14.91 -13.77
CA VAL A 552 11.42 13.70 -13.49
C VAL A 552 12.68 14.06 -12.71
N LEU A 553 12.85 13.41 -11.56
CA LEU A 553 14.07 13.49 -10.76
C LEU A 553 15.18 12.63 -11.36
N LYS A 554 16.41 13.13 -11.24
CA LYS A 554 17.62 12.44 -11.70
C LYS A 554 18.30 11.71 -10.56
#